data_4df971c484e9ab2e943392787ea6d51b
#
_entry.id   4df971c484e9ab2e943392787ea6d51b
#
_cell.length_a   1.000
_cell.length_b   1.000
_cell.length_c   1.000
_cell.angle_alpha   90.00
_cell.angle_beta   90.00
_cell.angle_gamma   90.00
#
_symmetry.space_group_name_H-M   'P 1'
#
loop_
_entity.id
_entity.type
_entity.pdbx_description
1 polymer ?
#
loop_
_entity_poly.entity_id
_entity_poly.type
_entity_poly.pdbx_seq_one_letter_code
_entity_poly.pdbx_strand_id
1 'polypeptide(L)'
;MSIEQLLQNEINDSQRWIEVEKDESTYKRNLKKRVELINWVLENIKNSYTDICSVIETRMIEIINKINKTDSIFEADPLDRELRILDWILYQVCKDNKRN
;
A
#
# COMPACT_ATOMS: atom_id res chain seq x y z
N MET A 1 -7.51 -16.25 9.80
CA MET A 1 -6.52 -15.19 9.99
C MET A 1 -7.19 -13.83 9.82
N SER A 2 -6.97 -12.92 10.74
CA SER A 2 -7.55 -11.59 10.65
C SER A 2 -6.81 -10.75 9.60
N ILE A 3 -7.48 -9.70 9.14
CA ILE A 3 -6.87 -8.76 8.19
C ILE A 3 -5.61 -8.13 8.80
N GLU A 4 -5.70 -7.77 10.07
CA GLU A 4 -4.57 -7.14 10.76
C GLU A 4 -3.38 -8.10 10.83
N GLN A 5 -3.65 -9.38 11.11
CA GLN A 5 -2.60 -10.38 11.16
C GLN A 5 -1.97 -10.60 9.79
N LEU A 6 -2.79 -10.63 8.75
CA LEU A 6 -2.31 -10.77 7.37
C LEU A 6 -1.38 -9.62 7.01
N LEU A 7 -1.81 -8.39 7.31
CA LEU A 7 -1.01 -7.20 6.99
C LEU A 7 0.27 -7.17 7.81
N GLN A 8 0.21 -7.55 9.08
CA GLN A 8 1.40 -7.59 9.92
C GLN A 8 2.42 -8.61 9.39
N ASN A 9 1.93 -9.77 8.94
CA ASN A 9 2.81 -10.78 8.35
C ASN A 9 3.50 -10.24 7.11
N GLU A 10 2.78 -9.48 6.30
CA GLU A 10 3.33 -8.88 5.09
C GLU A 10 4.43 -7.87 5.43
N ILE A 11 4.22 -7.08 6.50
CA ILE A 11 5.26 -6.17 6.98
C ILE A 11 6.49 -6.95 7.40
N ASN A 12 6.31 -8.01 8.18
CA ASN A 12 7.43 -8.81 8.68
C ASN A 12 8.23 -9.42 7.54
N ASP A 13 7.55 -9.96 6.53
CA ASP A 13 8.22 -10.53 5.36
C ASP A 13 8.98 -9.46 4.57
N SER A 14 8.36 -8.31 4.36
CA SER A 14 9.00 -7.23 3.63
C SER A 14 10.24 -6.72 4.36
N GLN A 15 10.15 -6.58 5.68
CA GLN A 15 11.30 -6.12 6.47
C GLN A 15 12.45 -7.11 6.44
N ARG A 16 12.14 -8.40 6.41
CA ARG A 16 13.17 -9.42 6.28
C ARG A 16 13.93 -9.27 4.97
N TRP A 17 13.22 -9.02 3.88
CA TRP A 17 13.86 -8.81 2.58
C TRP A 17 14.64 -7.51 2.52
N ILE A 18 14.14 -6.46 3.19
CA ILE A 18 14.85 -5.20 3.27
C ILE A 18 16.22 -5.40 3.95
N GLU A 19 16.25 -6.19 5.02
CA GLU A 19 17.49 -6.44 5.75
C GLU A 19 18.50 -7.25 4.95
N VAL A 20 18.00 -8.16 4.11
CA VAL A 20 18.87 -8.99 3.27
C VAL A 20 19.46 -8.18 2.12
N GLU A 21 18.71 -7.20 1.60
CA GLU A 21 19.13 -6.41 0.45
C GLU A 21 20.16 -5.37 0.89
N LYS A 22 21.39 -5.53 0.41
CA LYS A 22 22.50 -4.66 0.85
C LYS A 22 22.50 -3.32 0.14
N ASP A 23 22.12 -3.29 -1.11
CA ASP A 23 22.17 -2.08 -1.91
C ASP A 23 20.81 -1.41 -1.96
N GLU A 24 20.83 -0.08 -2.07
CA GLU A 24 19.59 0.68 -2.20
C GLU A 24 19.10 0.55 -3.64
N SER A 25 18.30 -0.48 -3.89
CA SER A 25 17.76 -0.78 -5.21
C SER A 25 16.31 -0.33 -5.30
N THR A 26 15.77 -0.36 -6.53
CA THR A 26 14.35 -0.08 -6.74
C THR A 26 13.51 -1.10 -5.96
N TYR A 27 13.95 -2.34 -5.95
CA TYR A 27 13.26 -3.40 -5.22
C TYR A 27 13.17 -3.08 -3.72
N LYS A 28 14.31 -2.66 -3.13
CA LYS A 28 14.34 -2.31 -1.71
C LYS A 28 13.45 -1.11 -1.41
N ARG A 29 13.47 -0.10 -2.29
CA ARG A 29 12.61 1.07 -2.11
C ARG A 29 11.13 0.70 -2.18
N ASN A 30 10.77 -0.23 -3.07
CA ASN A 30 9.40 -0.71 -3.16
C ASN A 30 8.98 -1.44 -1.89
N LEU A 31 9.87 -2.25 -1.32
CA LEU A 31 9.58 -2.94 -0.06
C LEU A 31 9.36 -1.94 1.08
N LYS A 32 10.18 -0.91 1.13
CA LYS A 32 10.03 0.13 2.17
C LYS A 32 8.70 0.86 2.00
N LYS A 33 8.33 1.18 0.77
CA LYS A 33 7.05 1.84 0.51
C LYS A 33 5.89 0.92 0.89
N ARG A 34 6.01 -0.37 0.61
CA ARG A 34 4.99 -1.35 0.96
C ARG A 34 4.77 -1.38 2.48
N VAL A 35 5.86 -1.42 3.25
CA VAL A 35 5.77 -1.39 4.71
C VAL A 35 5.10 -0.11 5.19
N GLU A 36 5.50 1.01 4.62
CA GLU A 36 4.93 2.32 4.98
C GLU A 36 3.43 2.36 4.75
N LEU A 37 2.98 1.90 3.58
CA LEU A 37 1.56 1.92 3.24
C LEU A 37 0.74 0.96 4.09
N ILE A 38 1.29 -0.22 4.37
CA ILE A 38 0.58 -1.18 5.21
C ILE A 38 0.45 -0.64 6.63
N ASN A 39 1.51 -0.01 7.16
CA ASN A 39 1.43 0.63 8.47
C ASN A 39 0.37 1.72 8.50
N TRP A 40 0.29 2.51 7.43
CA TRP A 40 -0.73 3.56 7.31
C TRP A 40 -2.13 2.96 7.38
N VAL A 41 -2.35 1.84 6.69
CA VAL A 41 -3.65 1.17 6.70
C VAL A 41 -3.97 0.64 8.10
N LEU A 42 -2.98 0.00 8.76
CA LEU A 42 -3.17 -0.52 10.11
C LEU A 42 -3.52 0.59 11.09
N GLU A 43 -2.87 1.74 10.97
CA GLU A 43 -3.17 2.89 11.83
C GLU A 43 -4.61 3.35 11.62
N ASN A 44 -5.07 3.38 10.39
CA ASN A 44 -6.44 3.78 10.10
C ASN A 44 -7.45 2.77 10.63
N ILE A 45 -7.14 1.49 10.57
CA ILE A 45 -8.01 0.46 11.12
C ILE A 45 -8.17 0.66 12.63
N LYS A 46 -7.08 0.99 13.32
CA LYS A 46 -7.11 1.17 14.77
C LYS A 46 -7.82 2.43 15.20
N ASN A 47 -7.65 3.51 14.46
CA ASN A 47 -8.03 4.85 14.95
C ASN A 47 -9.25 5.43 14.27
N SER A 48 -9.84 4.71 13.33
CA SER A 48 -10.94 5.25 12.55
C SER A 48 -12.17 4.36 12.63
N TYR A 49 -13.32 5.00 12.75
CA TYR A 49 -14.60 4.32 12.60
C TYR A 49 -15.09 4.40 11.17
N THR A 50 -14.29 5.03 10.29
CA THR A 50 -14.62 5.16 8.89
C THR A 50 -14.32 3.85 8.18
N ASP A 51 -15.05 3.58 7.11
CA ASP A 51 -14.81 2.43 6.26
C ASP A 51 -13.40 2.51 5.67
N ILE A 52 -12.54 1.57 6.07
CA ILE A 52 -11.15 1.56 5.60
C ILE A 52 -11.07 1.43 4.09
N CYS A 53 -12.03 0.74 3.47
CA CYS A 53 -12.05 0.60 2.02
C CYS A 53 -12.18 1.96 1.34
N SER A 54 -13.05 2.81 1.87
CA SER A 54 -13.23 4.16 1.33
C SER A 54 -11.97 5.01 1.52
N VAL A 55 -11.29 4.85 2.64
CA VAL A 55 -10.05 5.58 2.92
C VAL A 55 -8.98 5.21 1.89
N ILE A 56 -8.83 3.91 1.64
CA ILE A 56 -7.84 3.44 0.67
C ILE A 56 -8.20 3.91 -0.74
N GLU A 57 -9.47 3.80 -1.10
CA GLU A 57 -9.92 4.22 -2.43
C GLU A 57 -9.71 5.72 -2.65
N THR A 58 -9.96 6.52 -1.64
CA THR A 58 -9.74 7.96 -1.73
C THR A 58 -8.28 8.26 -2.01
N ARG A 59 -7.37 7.59 -1.31
CA ARG A 59 -5.94 7.78 -1.55
C ARG A 59 -5.55 7.36 -2.97
N MET A 60 -6.11 6.25 -3.44
CA MET A 60 -5.85 5.78 -4.80
C MET A 60 -6.29 6.80 -5.85
N ILE A 61 -7.46 7.41 -5.64
CA ILE A 61 -7.95 8.44 -6.56
C ILE A 61 -7.01 9.63 -6.57
N GLU A 62 -6.51 10.04 -5.40
CA GLU A 62 -5.56 11.14 -5.31
C GLU A 62 -4.28 10.84 -6.08
N ILE A 63 -3.81 9.59 -5.99
CA ILE A 63 -2.61 9.17 -6.70
C ILE A 63 -2.86 9.17 -8.21
N ILE A 64 -4.01 8.67 -8.64
CA ILE A 64 -4.36 8.67 -10.06
C ILE A 64 -4.39 10.09 -10.60
N ASN A 65 -4.94 11.03 -9.82
CA ASN A 65 -4.98 12.42 -10.23
C ASN A 65 -3.57 13.01 -10.37
N LYS A 66 -2.66 12.64 -9.46
CA LYS A 66 -1.28 13.08 -9.55
C LYS A 66 -0.59 12.52 -10.79
N ILE A 67 -0.83 11.24 -11.09
CA ILE A 67 -0.26 10.62 -12.28
C ILE A 67 -0.74 11.34 -13.54
N ASN A 68 -2.03 11.67 -13.58
CA ASN A 68 -2.61 12.33 -14.75
C ASN A 68 -2.08 13.75 -14.95
N LYS A 69 -1.56 14.37 -13.90
CA LYS A 69 -1.05 15.73 -13.97
C LYS A 69 0.45 15.78 -14.23
N THR A 70 1.15 14.68 -14.11
CA THR A 70 2.59 14.69 -14.31
C THR A 70 2.94 14.37 -15.76
N ASP A 71 3.96 15.04 -16.27
CA ASP A 71 4.46 14.81 -17.62
C ASP A 71 5.71 13.94 -17.61
N SER A 72 6.19 13.58 -16.43
CA SER A 72 7.44 12.86 -16.30
C SER A 72 7.19 11.41 -15.92
N ILE A 73 7.78 10.50 -16.69
CA ILE A 73 7.75 9.07 -16.39
C ILE A 73 8.46 8.79 -15.07
N PHE A 74 9.51 9.56 -14.77
CA PHE A 74 10.25 9.38 -13.53
C PHE A 74 9.42 9.73 -12.30
N GLU A 75 8.49 10.66 -12.44
CA GLU A 75 7.60 11.03 -11.35
C GLU A 75 6.39 10.09 -11.28
N ALA A 76 5.92 9.62 -12.43
CA ALA A 76 4.77 8.75 -12.50
C ALA A 76 5.05 7.34 -11.99
N ASP A 77 6.26 6.83 -12.22
CA ASP A 77 6.62 5.46 -11.83
C ASP A 77 6.43 5.17 -10.34
N PRO A 78 6.98 5.98 -9.43
CA PRO A 78 6.79 5.71 -8.00
C PRO A 78 5.31 5.79 -7.61
N LEU A 79 4.56 6.68 -8.23
CA LEU A 79 3.12 6.80 -7.95
C LEU A 79 2.36 5.57 -8.43
N ASP A 80 2.71 5.05 -9.59
CA ASP A 80 2.09 3.85 -10.13
C ASP A 80 2.36 2.65 -9.21
N ARG A 81 3.57 2.54 -8.69
CA ARG A 81 3.91 1.47 -7.78
C ARG A 81 3.16 1.58 -6.47
N GLU A 82 3.02 2.78 -5.95
CA GLU A 82 2.23 3.01 -4.76
C GLU A 82 0.78 2.59 -5.00
N LEU A 83 0.24 2.94 -6.16
CA LEU A 83 -1.12 2.59 -6.53
C LEU A 83 -1.31 1.07 -6.56
N ARG A 84 -0.36 0.35 -7.10
CA ARG A 84 -0.44 -1.12 -7.17
C ARG A 84 -0.39 -1.75 -5.79
N ILE A 85 0.43 -1.21 -4.89
CA ILE A 85 0.49 -1.71 -3.52
C ILE A 85 -0.86 -1.48 -2.83
N LEU A 86 -1.43 -0.30 -2.98
CA LEU A 86 -2.73 0.02 -2.40
C LEU A 86 -3.83 -0.86 -2.98
N ASP A 87 -3.76 -1.16 -4.27
CA ASP A 87 -4.74 -2.03 -4.90
C ASP A 87 -4.70 -3.43 -4.28
N TRP A 88 -3.49 -3.94 -4.05
CA TRP A 88 -3.32 -5.23 -3.39
C TRP A 88 -3.91 -5.20 -1.97
N ILE A 89 -3.61 -4.14 -1.22
CA ILE A 89 -4.11 -3.99 0.14
C ILE A 89 -5.64 -3.92 0.12
N LEU A 90 -6.19 -3.13 -0.79
CA LEU A 90 -7.64 -2.99 -0.92
C LEU A 90 -8.30 -4.33 -1.18
N TYR A 91 -7.70 -5.12 -2.07
CA TYR A 91 -8.22 -6.44 -2.38
C TYR A 91 -8.25 -7.31 -1.12
N GLN A 92 -7.15 -7.32 -0.34
CA GLN A 92 -7.06 -8.14 0.85
C GLN A 92 -8.07 -7.70 1.93
N VAL A 93 -8.21 -6.40 2.11
CA VAL A 93 -9.04 -5.85 3.17
C VAL A 93 -10.51 -5.88 2.82
N CYS A 94 -10.84 -5.65 1.56
CA CYS A 94 -12.21 -5.39 1.14
C CYS A 94 -12.84 -6.47 0.27
N LYS A 95 -12.12 -7.55 0.01
CA LYS A 95 -12.61 -8.57 -0.91
C LYS A 95 -13.95 -9.18 -0.47
N ASP A 96 -14.14 -9.31 0.83
CA ASP A 96 -15.38 -9.88 1.35
C ASP A 96 -16.54 -8.91 1.23
N ASN A 97 -16.24 -7.63 1.34
CA ASN A 97 -17.27 -6.60 1.25
C ASN A 97 -17.76 -6.41 -0.18
N LYS A 98 -16.92 -6.69 -1.14
CA LYS A 98 -17.26 -6.47 -2.55
C LYS A 98 -18.23 -7.48 -3.11
N ARG A 99 -18.43 -8.56 -2.41
CA ARG A 99 -19.32 -9.60 -2.89
C ARG A 99 -20.78 -9.29 -2.71
N ASN A 100 -21.09 -8.29 -1.99
CA ASN A 100 -22.48 -7.94 -1.71
C ASN A 100 -23.12 -7.13 -2.84
#